data_9e4e31888787c8ba87c2e1c281fccb62
#
_entry.id   9e4e31888787c8ba87c2e1c281fccb62
#
_cell.length_a   1.000
_cell.length_b   1.000
_cell.length_c   1.000
_cell.angle_alpha   90.00
_cell.angle_beta   90.00
_cell.angle_gamma   90.00
#
_symmetry.space_group_name_H-M   'P 1'
#
loop_
_entity.id
_entity.type
_entity.pdbx_description
1 polymer ?
#
loop_
_entity_poly.entity_id
_entity_poly.type
_entity_poly.pdbx_seq_one_letter_code
_entity_poly.pdbx_strand_id
1 'polypeptide(L)'
;MAKHKEEKTNVMRVLDQKKIPYTAHTYDPESGIDGVSVARSLGQDPASVFKTLVARGASGGYYVFDIPVAATLDLKKAAHAVGEKSVAMLPQKELLPLTGYVHGRCSPVGMKKLFPTVFHETAASLPVIMVSAGKLGHQIACDPKALLALVRADTADIITEE
;
A
#
# COMPACT_ATOMS: atom_id res chain seq x y z
N MET A 1 -27.93 9.24 -18.91
CA MET A 1 -27.63 9.00 -18.29
C MET A 1 -26.68 9.30 -17.75
N ALA A 2 -26.89 9.51 -17.19
CA ALA A 2 -25.83 9.87 -16.65
C ALA A 2 -25.07 8.83 -16.39
N LYS A 3 -24.32 8.84 -16.64
CA LYS A 3 -23.59 8.04 -16.42
C LYS A 3 -22.86 8.25 -15.40
N HIS A 4 -22.64 7.48 -14.66
CA HIS A 4 -21.76 7.53 -13.70
C HIS A 4 -20.45 7.54 -14.27
N LYS A 5 -19.81 8.67 -14.24
CA LYS A 5 -18.51 8.71 -14.41
C LYS A 5 -17.94 8.08 -13.25
N GLU A 6 -17.12 7.04 -13.42
CA GLU A 6 -16.36 6.53 -12.37
C GLU A 6 -15.47 7.57 -11.88
N GLU A 7 -15.54 7.85 -10.61
CA GLU A 7 -14.70 8.83 -9.98
C GLU A 7 -13.29 8.32 -9.92
N LYS A 8 -12.34 9.03 -10.50
CA LYS A 8 -10.94 8.64 -10.43
C LYS A 8 -10.28 9.24 -9.22
N THR A 9 -9.56 8.41 -8.48
CA THR A 9 -8.76 8.89 -7.35
C THR A 9 -7.43 9.45 -7.87
N ASN A 10 -6.70 10.14 -6.99
CA ASN A 10 -5.38 10.63 -7.36
C ASN A 10 -4.44 9.49 -7.75
N VAL A 11 -4.54 8.34 -7.06
CA VAL A 11 -3.74 7.16 -7.40
C VAL A 11 -3.99 6.74 -8.83
N MET A 12 -5.25 6.69 -9.24
CA MET A 12 -5.62 6.31 -10.60
C MET A 12 -5.09 7.30 -11.62
N ARG A 13 -5.14 8.60 -11.29
CA ARG A 13 -4.61 9.63 -12.19
C ARG A 13 -3.10 9.50 -12.36
N VAL A 14 -2.38 9.18 -11.27
CA VAL A 14 -0.94 8.98 -11.37
C VAL A 14 -0.63 7.78 -12.27
N LEU A 15 -1.36 6.68 -12.08
CA LEU A 15 -1.17 5.49 -12.92
C LEU A 15 -1.44 5.79 -14.38
N ASP A 16 -2.51 6.56 -14.65
CA ASP A 16 -2.84 6.97 -16.01
C ASP A 16 -1.72 7.82 -16.63
N GLN A 17 -1.20 8.77 -15.86
CA GLN A 17 -0.13 9.64 -16.33
C GLN A 17 1.12 8.85 -16.68
N LYS A 18 1.40 7.80 -15.92
CA LYS A 18 2.57 6.96 -16.14
C LYS A 18 2.29 5.83 -17.10
N LYS A 19 1.08 5.76 -17.64
CA LYS A 19 0.66 4.74 -18.60
C LYS A 19 0.80 3.33 -18.04
N ILE A 20 0.47 3.17 -16.77
CA ILE A 20 0.49 1.88 -16.10
C ILE A 20 -0.94 1.34 -16.10
N PRO A 21 -1.19 0.21 -16.79
CA PRO A 21 -2.54 -0.37 -16.78
C PRO A 21 -2.92 -0.85 -15.39
N TYR A 22 -4.15 -0.66 -15.02
CA TYR A 22 -4.67 -1.12 -13.74
C TYR A 22 -6.15 -1.44 -13.88
N THR A 23 -6.66 -2.21 -12.92
CA THR A 23 -8.09 -2.48 -12.80
C THR A 23 -8.58 -1.84 -11.53
N ALA A 24 -9.68 -1.09 -11.62
CA ALA A 24 -10.26 -0.45 -10.45
C ALA A 24 -11.28 -1.41 -9.82
N HIS A 25 -11.26 -1.48 -8.50
CA HIS A 25 -12.18 -2.32 -7.72
C HIS A 25 -12.83 -1.48 -6.64
N THR A 26 -14.11 -1.70 -6.41
CA THR A 26 -14.83 -1.02 -5.34
C THR A 26 -15.40 -2.05 -4.38
N TYR A 27 -15.49 -1.68 -3.12
CA TYR A 27 -16.07 -2.55 -2.11
C TYR A 27 -16.95 -1.69 -1.19
N ASP A 28 -17.88 -2.36 -0.50
CA ASP A 28 -18.76 -1.67 0.45
C ASP A 28 -18.02 -1.55 1.79
N PRO A 29 -17.71 -0.34 2.24
CA PRO A 29 -17.01 -0.18 3.51
C PRO A 29 -17.76 -0.77 4.70
N GLU A 30 -19.07 -0.92 4.60
CA GLU A 30 -19.85 -1.50 5.69
C GLU A 30 -19.60 -2.98 5.86
N SER A 31 -19.03 -3.63 4.85
CA SER A 31 -18.67 -5.05 4.94
C SER A 31 -17.36 -5.28 5.69
N GLY A 32 -16.70 -4.21 6.14
CA GLY A 32 -15.42 -4.27 6.82
C GLY A 32 -14.38 -3.49 6.06
N ILE A 33 -13.54 -2.77 6.80
CA ILE A 33 -12.52 -1.92 6.18
C ILE A 33 -11.10 -2.40 6.42
N ASP A 34 -10.90 -3.44 7.25
CA ASP A 34 -9.58 -4.01 7.42
C ASP A 34 -9.19 -4.77 6.14
N GLY A 35 -7.91 -4.91 5.91
CA GLY A 35 -7.40 -5.48 4.66
C GLY A 35 -7.94 -6.86 4.33
N VAL A 36 -8.07 -7.73 5.33
CA VAL A 36 -8.55 -9.09 5.09
C VAL A 36 -10.03 -9.07 4.68
N SER A 37 -10.85 -8.23 5.34
CA SER A 37 -12.25 -8.09 4.99
C SER A 37 -12.41 -7.52 3.59
N VAL A 38 -11.58 -6.56 3.21
CA VAL A 38 -11.59 -5.98 1.87
C VAL A 38 -11.25 -7.03 0.82
N ALA A 39 -10.20 -7.83 1.07
CA ALA A 39 -9.81 -8.89 0.15
C ALA A 39 -10.95 -9.87 -0.04
N ARG A 40 -11.59 -10.25 1.07
CA ARG A 40 -12.70 -11.19 1.05
C ARG A 40 -13.89 -10.62 0.26
N SER A 41 -14.23 -9.35 0.50
CA SER A 41 -15.32 -8.68 -0.22
C SER A 41 -15.09 -8.68 -1.72
N LEU A 42 -13.84 -8.56 -2.14
CA LEU A 42 -13.49 -8.48 -3.55
C LEU A 42 -13.21 -9.85 -4.17
N GLY A 43 -13.32 -10.93 -3.38
CA GLY A 43 -13.04 -12.27 -3.87
C GLY A 43 -11.55 -12.47 -4.21
N GLN A 44 -10.67 -11.72 -3.54
CA GLN A 44 -9.25 -11.77 -3.81
C GLN A 44 -8.51 -12.54 -2.74
N ASP A 45 -7.41 -13.18 -3.13
CA ASP A 45 -6.54 -13.87 -2.20
C ASP A 45 -5.84 -12.81 -1.33
N PRO A 46 -5.95 -12.89 0.00
CA PRO A 46 -5.27 -11.92 0.87
C PRO A 46 -3.76 -11.83 0.62
N ALA A 47 -3.15 -12.90 0.09
CA ALA A 47 -1.72 -12.88 -0.21
C ALA A 47 -1.38 -11.93 -1.36
N SER A 48 -2.36 -11.57 -2.19
CA SER A 48 -2.13 -10.65 -3.31
C SER A 48 -2.64 -9.24 -3.04
N VAL A 49 -3.24 -9.01 -1.86
CA VAL A 49 -3.71 -7.68 -1.47
C VAL A 49 -2.75 -7.15 -0.41
N PHE A 50 -2.18 -6.00 -0.68
CA PHE A 50 -1.14 -5.41 0.19
C PHE A 50 -1.68 -4.18 0.91
N LYS A 51 -1.22 -4.00 2.14
CA LYS A 51 -1.54 -2.80 2.93
C LYS A 51 -0.28 -1.95 3.07
N THR A 52 -0.45 -0.65 3.15
CA THR A 52 0.64 0.31 3.18
C THR A 52 0.78 0.87 4.58
N LEU A 53 1.96 0.68 5.15
CA LEU A 53 2.27 1.11 6.51
C LEU A 53 3.40 2.12 6.47
N VAL A 54 3.38 3.09 7.37
CA VAL A 54 4.42 4.10 7.46
C VAL A 54 5.07 4.01 8.83
N ALA A 55 6.39 4.06 8.84
CA ALA A 55 7.16 3.94 10.08
C ALA A 55 8.21 5.04 10.13
N ARG A 56 8.62 5.35 11.35
CA ARG A 56 9.69 6.33 11.59
C ARG A 56 10.91 5.59 12.09
N GLY A 57 12.06 5.89 11.49
CA GLY A 57 13.32 5.30 11.89
C GLY A 57 13.93 6.05 13.07
N ALA A 58 14.86 5.39 13.77
CA ALA A 58 15.57 5.99 14.89
C ALA A 58 16.31 7.27 14.47
N SER A 59 16.71 7.36 13.21
CA SER A 59 17.39 8.53 12.68
C SER A 59 16.46 9.71 12.45
N GLY A 60 15.15 9.50 12.53
CA GLY A 60 14.16 10.52 12.23
C GLY A 60 13.58 10.42 10.83
N GLY A 61 14.11 9.52 10.00
CA GLY A 61 13.59 9.33 8.64
C GLY A 61 12.28 8.57 8.64
N TYR A 62 11.54 8.70 7.54
CA TYR A 62 10.26 8.00 7.37
C TYR A 62 10.37 6.99 6.26
N TYR A 63 9.66 5.88 6.42
CA TYR A 63 9.73 4.74 5.50
C TYR A 63 8.34 4.16 5.27
N VAL A 64 8.14 3.63 4.07
CA VAL A 64 6.86 3.02 3.70
C VAL A 64 7.09 1.53 3.51
N PHE A 65 6.24 0.72 4.13
CA PHE A 65 6.33 -0.74 4.02
C PHE A 65 4.99 -1.28 3.54
N ASP A 66 5.03 -2.11 2.50
CA ASP A 66 3.84 -2.73 1.95
C ASP A 66 3.92 -4.22 2.15
N ILE A 67 2.92 -4.80 2.82
CA ILE A 67 2.90 -6.21 3.15
C ILE A 67 1.52 -6.80 2.86
N PRO A 68 1.43 -8.13 2.67
CA PRO A 68 0.13 -8.76 2.50
C PRO A 68 -0.79 -8.44 3.66
N VAL A 69 -2.07 -8.23 3.38
CA VAL A 69 -3.02 -7.72 4.39
C VAL A 69 -3.17 -8.62 5.61
N ALA A 70 -2.95 -9.93 5.47
CA ALA A 70 -3.06 -10.84 6.60
C ALA A 70 -1.76 -10.96 7.39
N ALA A 71 -0.67 -10.35 6.91
CA ALA A 71 0.63 -10.46 7.56
C ALA A 71 0.84 -9.35 8.57
N THR A 72 1.85 -9.52 9.39
CA THR A 72 2.25 -8.52 10.39
C THR A 72 3.67 -8.06 10.05
N LEU A 73 3.89 -6.77 10.09
CA LEU A 73 5.21 -6.21 9.82
C LEU A 73 6.16 -6.59 10.94
N ASP A 74 7.32 -7.15 10.59
CA ASP A 74 8.37 -7.43 11.54
C ASP A 74 9.25 -6.20 11.63
N LEU A 75 9.20 -5.49 12.76
CA LEU A 75 9.89 -4.22 12.89
C LEU A 75 11.41 -4.35 12.79
N LYS A 76 11.96 -5.48 13.22
CA LYS A 76 13.41 -5.69 13.12
C LYS A 76 13.83 -5.90 11.68
N LYS A 77 13.08 -6.73 10.96
CA LYS A 77 13.37 -6.97 9.54
C LYS A 77 13.18 -5.68 8.75
N ALA A 78 12.15 -4.90 9.08
CA ALA A 78 11.88 -3.63 8.42
C ALA A 78 13.04 -2.65 8.62
N ALA A 79 13.52 -2.53 9.86
CA ALA A 79 14.65 -1.65 10.17
C ALA A 79 15.89 -2.07 9.38
N HIS A 80 16.16 -3.38 9.36
CA HIS A 80 17.31 -3.90 8.63
C HIS A 80 17.21 -3.57 7.15
N ALA A 81 16.02 -3.70 6.59
CA ALA A 81 15.82 -3.47 5.15
C ALA A 81 16.10 -2.03 4.74
N VAL A 82 15.93 -1.07 5.64
CA VAL A 82 16.15 0.35 5.34
C VAL A 82 17.41 0.91 5.99
N GLY A 83 18.21 0.07 6.66
CA GLY A 83 19.47 0.52 7.26
C GLY A 83 19.29 1.34 8.51
N GLU A 84 18.19 1.13 9.23
CA GLU A 84 17.94 1.85 10.48
C GLU A 84 18.24 0.94 11.67
N LYS A 85 18.59 1.56 12.78
CA LYS A 85 18.82 0.82 14.01
C LYS A 85 17.50 0.23 14.50
N SER A 86 16.43 0.98 14.36
CA SER A 86 15.08 0.53 14.70
C SER A 86 14.07 1.39 13.96
N VAL A 87 12.86 0.86 13.83
CA VAL A 87 11.73 1.63 13.29
C VAL A 87 10.53 1.40 14.20
N ALA A 88 9.65 2.38 14.24
CA ALA A 88 8.41 2.30 15.00
C ALA A 88 7.27 2.78 14.11
N MET A 89 6.10 2.20 14.30
CA MET A 89 4.94 2.63 13.51
C MET A 89 4.64 4.09 13.78
N LEU A 90 4.31 4.81 12.72
CA LEU A 90 3.95 6.20 12.84
C LEU A 90 2.63 6.35 13.60
N PRO A 91 2.53 7.25 14.57
CA PRO A 91 1.24 7.48 15.22
C PRO A 91 0.19 7.87 14.19
N GLN A 92 -1.02 7.32 14.37
CA GLN A 92 -2.10 7.50 13.38
C GLN A 92 -2.37 8.97 13.08
N LYS A 93 -2.30 9.83 14.09
CA LYS A 93 -2.58 11.26 13.92
C LYS A 93 -1.55 11.98 13.05
N GLU A 94 -0.38 11.38 12.85
CA GLU A 94 0.67 12.00 12.04
C GLU A 94 0.60 11.57 10.58
N LEU A 95 -0.21 10.57 10.27
CA LEU A 95 -0.22 9.99 8.94
C LEU A 95 -0.73 10.96 7.87
N LEU A 96 -1.87 11.59 8.15
CA LEU A 96 -2.47 12.50 7.17
C LEU A 96 -1.58 13.70 6.84
N PRO A 97 -1.03 14.44 7.83
CA PRO A 97 -0.16 15.56 7.48
C PRO A 97 1.10 15.14 6.75
N LEU A 98 1.61 13.93 7.03
CA LEU A 98 2.83 13.47 6.41
C LEU A 98 2.61 12.95 4.99
N THR A 99 1.57 12.13 4.78
CA THR A 99 1.39 11.42 3.53
C THR A 99 0.25 11.95 2.66
N GLY A 100 -0.73 12.61 3.26
CA GLY A 100 -1.95 13.00 2.57
C GLY A 100 -3.05 11.95 2.65
N TYR A 101 -2.77 10.83 3.32
CA TYR A 101 -3.74 9.74 3.44
C TYR A 101 -4.17 9.51 4.88
N VAL A 102 -5.40 9.06 5.04
CA VAL A 102 -5.95 8.68 6.33
C VAL A 102 -5.62 7.21 6.58
N HIS A 103 -5.49 6.86 7.87
CA HIS A 103 -5.25 5.46 8.26
C HIS A 103 -6.30 4.54 7.64
N GLY A 104 -5.85 3.43 7.10
CA GLY A 104 -6.72 2.46 6.46
C GLY A 104 -6.96 2.74 4.98
N ARG A 105 -6.54 3.91 4.49
CA ARG A 105 -6.70 4.29 3.09
C ARG A 105 -5.38 4.63 2.44
N CYS A 106 -4.27 4.39 3.14
CA CYS A 106 -2.95 4.77 2.67
C CYS A 106 -2.56 3.93 1.45
N SER A 107 -2.05 4.58 0.43
CA SER A 107 -1.57 3.93 -0.78
C SER A 107 -0.08 4.23 -0.93
N PRO A 108 0.70 3.31 -1.55
CA PRO A 108 2.09 3.61 -1.83
C PRO A 108 2.23 4.65 -2.95
N VAL A 109 1.16 4.89 -3.70
CA VAL A 109 1.18 5.82 -4.83
C VAL A 109 0.55 7.14 -4.42
N GLY A 110 1.15 8.25 -4.84
CA GLY A 110 0.52 9.56 -4.68
C GLY A 110 0.68 10.21 -3.33
N MET A 111 1.62 9.76 -2.51
CA MET A 111 1.92 10.44 -1.25
C MET A 111 2.47 11.84 -1.52
N LYS A 112 2.28 12.74 -0.56
CA LYS A 112 2.79 14.11 -0.65
C LYS A 112 4.28 14.14 -0.99
N LYS A 113 5.02 13.15 -0.48
CA LYS A 113 6.44 13.04 -0.69
C LYS A 113 6.76 11.57 -0.90
N LEU A 114 7.71 11.28 -1.77
CA LEU A 114 8.13 9.92 -1.99
C LEU A 114 9.15 9.53 -0.91
N PHE A 115 8.75 8.64 -0.02
CA PHE A 115 9.63 8.11 1.01
C PHE A 115 10.24 6.80 0.53
N PRO A 116 11.40 6.40 1.08
CA PRO A 116 11.92 5.07 0.76
C PRO A 116 10.86 4.01 1.07
N THR A 117 10.64 3.12 0.12
CA THR A 117 9.55 2.15 0.17
C THR A 117 10.10 0.74 -0.01
N VAL A 118 9.63 -0.19 0.80
CA VAL A 118 9.98 -1.60 0.71
C VAL A 118 8.70 -2.42 0.68
N PHE A 119 8.57 -3.28 -0.32
CA PHE A 119 7.48 -4.25 -0.39
C PHE A 119 7.99 -5.59 0.10
N HIS A 120 7.14 -6.33 0.79
CA HIS A 120 7.50 -7.70 1.15
C HIS A 120 7.81 -8.47 -0.14
N GLU A 121 8.82 -9.31 -0.09
CA GLU A 121 9.41 -9.91 -1.28
C GLU A 121 8.46 -10.71 -2.16
N THR A 122 7.36 -11.22 -1.60
CA THR A 122 6.39 -11.97 -2.40
C THR A 122 5.76 -11.12 -3.50
N ALA A 123 5.76 -9.78 -3.35
CA ALA A 123 5.21 -8.90 -4.38
C ALA A 123 5.87 -9.14 -5.74
N ALA A 124 7.17 -9.41 -5.74
CA ALA A 124 7.91 -9.59 -6.99
C ALA A 124 7.55 -10.87 -7.73
N SER A 125 6.94 -11.83 -7.04
CA SER A 125 6.59 -13.12 -7.67
C SER A 125 5.12 -13.24 -8.01
N LEU A 126 4.30 -12.27 -7.67
CA LEU A 126 2.88 -12.32 -7.97
C LEU A 126 2.59 -11.80 -9.37
N PRO A 127 1.60 -12.36 -10.07
CA PRO A 127 1.23 -11.84 -11.38
C PRO A 127 0.54 -10.49 -11.30
N VAL A 128 -0.21 -10.26 -10.20
CA VAL A 128 -0.96 -9.02 -9.98
C VAL A 128 -1.00 -8.75 -8.50
N ILE A 129 -0.89 -7.49 -8.09
CA ILE A 129 -1.11 -7.12 -6.70
C ILE A 129 -2.15 -6.03 -6.63
N MET A 130 -2.81 -5.95 -5.48
CA MET A 130 -3.86 -4.98 -5.23
C MET A 130 -3.47 -4.12 -4.05
N VAL A 131 -3.64 -2.81 -4.17
CA VAL A 131 -3.36 -1.85 -3.10
C VAL A 131 -4.48 -0.84 -3.04
N SER A 132 -4.52 -0.08 -1.94
CA SER A 132 -5.50 0.98 -1.79
C SER A 132 -5.37 2.00 -2.90
N ALA A 133 -6.50 2.47 -3.39
CA ALA A 133 -6.54 3.56 -4.35
C ALA A 133 -6.56 4.94 -3.67
N GLY A 134 -6.35 4.97 -2.35
CA GLY A 134 -6.26 6.22 -1.59
C GLY A 134 -7.59 6.73 -1.08
N LYS A 135 -8.67 6.03 -1.34
CA LYS A 135 -10.00 6.44 -0.94
C LYS A 135 -10.76 5.24 -0.41
N LEU A 136 -11.53 5.44 0.64
CA LEU A 136 -12.32 4.37 1.23
C LEU A 136 -13.23 3.75 0.17
N GLY A 137 -13.26 2.43 0.13
CA GLY A 137 -14.09 1.71 -0.83
C GLY A 137 -13.45 1.48 -2.19
N HIS A 138 -12.19 1.91 -2.37
CA HIS A 138 -11.53 1.82 -3.68
C HIS A 138 -10.16 1.15 -3.58
N GLN A 139 -9.92 0.21 -4.48
CA GLN A 139 -8.64 -0.49 -4.62
C GLN A 139 -8.25 -0.49 -6.08
N ILE A 140 -6.97 -0.64 -6.36
CA ILE A 140 -6.50 -0.88 -7.73
C ILE A 140 -5.66 -2.14 -7.76
N ALA A 141 -5.70 -2.84 -8.88
CA ALA A 141 -4.87 -4.01 -9.12
C ALA A 141 -4.01 -3.75 -10.34
N CYS A 142 -2.74 -4.07 -10.26
CA CYS A 142 -1.82 -3.82 -11.37
C CYS A 142 -0.64 -4.76 -11.32
N ASP A 143 0.21 -4.65 -12.34
CA ASP A 143 1.46 -5.40 -12.43
C ASP A 143 2.38 -4.95 -11.27
N PRO A 144 2.82 -5.86 -10.41
CA PRO A 144 3.69 -5.48 -9.31
C PRO A 144 5.01 -4.88 -9.78
N LYS A 145 5.55 -5.34 -10.89
CA LYS A 145 6.82 -4.79 -11.38
C LYS A 145 6.68 -3.32 -11.74
N ALA A 146 5.57 -2.96 -12.39
CA ALA A 146 5.32 -1.59 -12.74
C ALA A 146 5.12 -0.72 -11.51
N LEU A 147 4.41 -1.25 -10.51
CA LEU A 147 4.15 -0.53 -9.28
C LEU A 147 5.45 -0.30 -8.50
N LEU A 148 6.26 -1.35 -8.37
CA LEU A 148 7.55 -1.24 -7.66
C LEU A 148 8.44 -0.19 -8.32
N ALA A 149 8.48 -0.18 -9.64
CA ALA A 149 9.29 0.80 -10.37
C ALA A 149 8.75 2.22 -10.17
N LEU A 150 7.44 2.38 -10.18
CA LEU A 150 6.81 3.68 -10.04
C LEU A 150 7.18 4.35 -8.72
N VAL A 151 7.13 3.59 -7.62
CA VAL A 151 7.39 4.13 -6.29
C VAL A 151 8.85 3.90 -5.87
N ARG A 152 9.68 3.36 -6.77
CA ARG A 152 11.10 3.12 -6.51
C ARG A 152 11.30 2.23 -5.29
N ALA A 153 10.50 1.19 -5.19
CA ALA A 153 10.53 0.31 -4.03
C ALA A 153 11.59 -0.76 -4.18
N ASP A 154 12.13 -1.18 -3.05
CA ASP A 154 12.94 -2.38 -2.95
C ASP A 154 12.06 -3.49 -2.42
N THR A 155 12.53 -4.72 -2.48
CA THR A 155 11.83 -5.85 -1.91
C THR A 155 12.73 -6.53 -0.87
N ALA A 156 12.11 -7.06 0.17
CA ALA A 156 12.82 -7.77 1.24
C ALA A 156 11.79 -8.55 2.05
N ASP A 157 12.28 -9.51 2.83
CA ASP A 157 11.43 -10.20 3.79
C ASP A 157 11.25 -9.26 4.98
N ILE A 158 10.02 -8.78 5.17
CA ILE A 158 9.72 -7.82 6.23
C ILE A 158 8.52 -8.21 7.08
N ILE A 159 8.09 -9.46 6.99
CA ILE A 159 6.94 -9.92 7.80
C ILE A 159 7.40 -10.92 8.84
N THR A 160 6.58 -11.06 9.89
CA THR A 160 6.87 -12.02 10.95
C THR A 160 6.68 -13.44 10.43
N GLU A 161 7.42 -14.36 11.01
CA GLU A 161 7.23 -15.77 10.69
C GLU A 161 6.16 -16.31 11.59
N GLU A 162 5.25 -17.04 11.03
CA GLU A 162 4.22 -17.64 11.85
C GLU A 162 3.89 -18.99 11.44
#